data_dc171d0a634f9d46baad16afd9d5ad8c
#
_entry.id   dc171d0a634f9d46baad16afd9d5ad8c
#
_cell.length_a   1.000
_cell.length_b   1.000
_cell.length_c   1.000
_cell.angle_alpha   90.00
_cell.angle_beta   90.00
_cell.angle_gamma   90.00
#
_symmetry.space_group_name_H-M   'P 1'
#
loop_
_entity.id
_entity.type
_entity.pdbx_description
1 polymer ?
#
loop_
_entity_poly.entity_id
_entity_poly.type
_entity_poly.pdbx_seq_one_letter_code
_entity_poly.pdbx_strand_id
1 'polypeptide(L)'
;MRIAVLGGTGSFGKAMAGRFAELGEYDIVIGSRDAERAQATADELGGGRVSGATNEDAVRGSDLVVLAVKADAALDTARGVAGALGTTPVLSVATAIEFAKGVGMLPDPDARSLAERTADVVAGPVIAGLHSIAAANLDEAAPDEDTLVCGDDAAAKELVLELAGKLVAGRALDAGPLASARALEGMTAVIVNLNRRYKAHAGIRISGLPDG
;
A
#
# COMPACT_ATOMS: atom_id res chain seq x y z
N MET A 1 7.15 -13.49 -9.53
CA MET A 1 7.29 -12.81 -8.23
C MET A 1 6.01 -13.01 -7.43
N ARG A 2 6.13 -13.32 -6.14
CA ARG A 2 5.00 -13.55 -5.22
C ARG A 2 4.78 -12.32 -4.33
N ILE A 3 3.57 -11.76 -4.34
CA ILE A 3 3.20 -10.57 -3.56
C ILE A 3 2.10 -10.96 -2.56
N ALA A 4 2.34 -10.77 -1.27
CA ALA A 4 1.30 -10.89 -0.26
C ALA A 4 0.65 -9.52 -0.02
N VAL A 5 -0.68 -9.48 0.05
CA VAL A 5 -1.45 -8.26 0.35
C VAL A 5 -2.20 -8.46 1.66
N LEU A 6 -1.60 -8.01 2.77
CA LEU A 6 -2.23 -8.03 4.09
C LEU A 6 -3.30 -6.94 4.16
N GLY A 7 -4.53 -7.35 4.48
CA GLY A 7 -5.69 -6.47 4.34
C GLY A 7 -6.28 -6.44 2.92
N GLY A 8 -5.93 -7.41 2.08
CA GLY A 8 -6.45 -7.57 0.73
C GLY A 8 -7.96 -7.80 0.64
N THR A 9 -8.64 -8.03 1.75
CA THR A 9 -10.12 -8.06 1.85
C THR A 9 -10.75 -6.67 2.07
N GLY A 10 -9.94 -5.62 2.28
CA GLY A 10 -10.37 -4.23 2.35
C GLY A 10 -10.37 -3.57 0.98
N SER A 11 -11.07 -2.44 0.80
CA SER A 11 -11.26 -1.77 -0.49
C SER A 11 -9.93 -1.48 -1.21
N PHE A 12 -8.97 -0.82 -0.55
CA PHE A 12 -7.69 -0.48 -1.19
C PHE A 12 -6.84 -1.71 -1.48
N GLY A 13 -6.71 -2.63 -0.51
CA GLY A 13 -5.93 -3.85 -0.70
C GLY A 13 -6.51 -4.75 -1.79
N LYS A 14 -7.85 -4.87 -1.89
CA LYS A 14 -8.54 -5.62 -2.93
C LYS A 14 -8.32 -5.00 -4.32
N ALA A 15 -8.52 -3.68 -4.45
CA ALA A 15 -8.29 -2.95 -5.69
C ALA A 15 -6.84 -3.13 -6.19
N MET A 16 -5.87 -2.96 -5.31
CA MET A 16 -4.47 -3.13 -5.65
C MET A 16 -4.12 -4.59 -6.04
N ALA A 17 -4.64 -5.57 -5.29
CA ALA A 17 -4.46 -6.99 -5.62
C ALA A 17 -5.08 -7.33 -6.99
N GLY A 18 -6.26 -6.78 -7.31
CA GLY A 18 -6.91 -6.91 -8.60
C GLY A 18 -6.06 -6.36 -9.74
N ARG A 19 -5.52 -5.14 -9.56
CA ARG A 19 -4.62 -4.55 -10.57
C ARG A 19 -3.35 -5.37 -10.80
N PHE A 20 -2.72 -5.88 -9.75
CA PHE A 20 -1.57 -6.79 -9.90
C PHE A 20 -1.95 -8.10 -10.59
N ALA A 21 -3.13 -8.64 -10.30
CA ALA A 21 -3.64 -9.85 -10.96
C ALA A 21 -3.87 -9.65 -12.47
N GLU A 22 -4.42 -8.49 -12.86
CA GLU A 22 -4.66 -8.13 -14.26
C GLU A 22 -3.36 -8.03 -15.09
N LEU A 23 -2.26 -7.64 -14.46
CA LEU A 23 -0.94 -7.63 -15.11
C LEU A 23 -0.47 -9.04 -15.49
N GLY A 24 -0.98 -10.10 -14.83
CA GLY A 24 -0.69 -11.50 -15.16
C GLY A 24 0.74 -11.98 -14.87
N GLU A 25 1.59 -11.13 -14.30
CA GLU A 25 3.01 -11.39 -14.05
C GLU A 25 3.30 -11.90 -12.64
N TYR A 26 2.35 -11.69 -11.69
CA TYR A 26 2.54 -11.89 -10.25
C TYR A 26 1.65 -13.00 -9.70
N ASP A 27 2.18 -13.72 -8.72
CA ASP A 27 1.39 -14.62 -7.88
C ASP A 27 0.95 -13.82 -6.64
N ILE A 28 -0.36 -13.55 -6.52
CA ILE A 28 -0.92 -12.71 -5.48
C ILE A 28 -1.50 -13.57 -4.36
N VAL A 29 -1.16 -13.25 -3.13
CA VAL A 29 -1.74 -13.90 -1.95
C VAL A 29 -2.48 -12.88 -1.10
N ILE A 30 -3.79 -13.00 -1.05
CA ILE A 30 -4.62 -12.21 -0.16
C ILE A 30 -4.44 -12.69 1.27
N GLY A 31 -3.91 -11.84 2.13
CA GLY A 31 -3.76 -12.12 3.56
C GLY A 31 -4.94 -11.56 4.37
N SER A 32 -5.45 -12.37 5.29
CA SER A 32 -6.48 -11.97 6.25
C SER A 32 -6.27 -12.69 7.57
N ARG A 33 -6.93 -12.25 8.65
CA ARG A 33 -7.04 -13.01 9.90
C ARG A 33 -7.93 -14.26 9.74
N ASP A 34 -8.77 -14.26 8.72
CA ASP A 34 -9.70 -15.30 8.34
C ASP A 34 -9.34 -15.78 6.92
N ALA A 35 -8.84 -17.02 6.81
CA ALA A 35 -8.39 -17.61 5.56
C ALA A 35 -9.54 -17.85 4.57
N GLU A 36 -10.74 -18.21 5.06
CA GLU A 36 -11.92 -18.44 4.20
C GLU A 36 -12.35 -17.13 3.53
N ARG A 37 -12.35 -16.03 4.30
CA ARG A 37 -12.62 -14.71 3.75
C ARG A 37 -11.55 -14.25 2.76
N ALA A 38 -10.29 -14.56 3.02
CA ALA A 38 -9.20 -14.28 2.09
C ALA A 38 -9.39 -15.05 0.77
N GLN A 39 -9.73 -16.34 0.86
CA GLN A 39 -9.96 -17.17 -0.32
C GLN A 39 -11.19 -16.70 -1.11
N ALA A 40 -12.30 -16.37 -0.45
CA ALA A 40 -13.48 -15.82 -1.11
C ALA A 40 -13.14 -14.52 -1.88
N THR A 41 -12.30 -13.64 -1.30
CA THR A 41 -11.83 -12.44 -2.02
C THR A 41 -10.94 -12.79 -3.21
N ALA A 42 -10.08 -13.79 -3.08
CA ALA A 42 -9.23 -14.25 -4.18
C ALA A 42 -10.07 -14.83 -5.33
N ASP A 43 -11.11 -15.59 -5.02
CA ASP A 43 -12.05 -16.16 -6.01
C ASP A 43 -12.82 -15.06 -6.76
N GLU A 44 -13.23 -14.00 -6.07
CA GLU A 44 -13.88 -12.82 -6.67
C GLU A 44 -12.97 -12.06 -7.65
N LEU A 45 -11.67 -11.95 -7.35
CA LEU A 45 -10.70 -11.30 -8.24
C LEU A 45 -10.41 -12.12 -9.49
N GLY A 46 -10.65 -13.42 -9.44
CA GLY A 46 -10.44 -14.33 -10.57
C GLY A 46 -8.96 -14.53 -10.91
N GLY A 47 -8.72 -15.51 -11.78
CA GLY A 47 -7.36 -15.78 -12.27
C GLY A 47 -6.62 -16.84 -11.43
N GLY A 48 -5.91 -17.75 -12.13
CA GLY A 48 -5.20 -18.87 -11.51
C GLY A 48 -3.96 -18.49 -10.70
N ARG A 49 -3.69 -17.18 -10.53
CA ARG A 49 -2.53 -16.63 -9.80
C ARG A 49 -2.91 -15.86 -8.54
N VAL A 50 -4.20 -15.84 -8.15
CA VAL A 50 -4.66 -15.21 -6.90
C VAL A 50 -5.11 -16.30 -5.94
N SER A 51 -4.64 -16.26 -4.71
CA SER A 51 -5.01 -17.19 -3.65
C SER A 51 -5.24 -16.46 -2.33
N GLY A 52 -5.98 -17.08 -1.42
CA GLY A 52 -6.23 -16.55 -0.09
C GLY A 52 -5.55 -17.39 1.00
N ALA A 53 -5.08 -16.73 2.06
CA ALA A 53 -4.45 -17.40 3.18
C ALA A 53 -4.61 -16.59 4.49
N THR A 54 -4.17 -17.17 5.62
CA THR A 54 -3.94 -16.36 6.83
C THR A 54 -2.84 -15.33 6.57
N ASN A 55 -2.79 -14.24 7.35
CA ASN A 55 -1.72 -13.25 7.20
C ASN A 55 -0.33 -13.89 7.33
N GLU A 56 -0.17 -14.82 8.26
CA GLU A 56 1.11 -15.50 8.51
C GLU A 56 1.51 -16.41 7.33
N ASP A 57 0.57 -17.17 6.78
CA ASP A 57 0.87 -18.05 5.64
C ASP A 57 1.06 -17.25 4.35
N ALA A 58 0.36 -16.13 4.20
CA ALA A 58 0.49 -15.25 3.04
C ALA A 58 1.92 -14.70 2.89
N VAL A 59 2.54 -14.27 4.00
CA VAL A 59 3.89 -13.68 3.96
C VAL A 59 5.00 -14.70 3.73
N ARG A 60 4.78 -15.99 4.01
CA ARG A 60 5.79 -17.04 3.80
C ARG A 60 6.17 -17.18 2.35
N GLY A 61 7.45 -16.98 2.04
CA GLY A 61 7.98 -17.10 0.69
C GLY A 61 7.48 -16.04 -0.29
N SER A 62 6.97 -14.92 0.21
CA SER A 62 6.67 -13.75 -0.62
C SER A 62 7.93 -12.92 -0.86
N ASP A 63 8.02 -12.32 -2.06
CA ASP A 63 9.11 -11.43 -2.46
C ASP A 63 8.84 -9.99 -2.00
N LEU A 64 7.57 -9.63 -1.82
CA LEU A 64 7.10 -8.36 -1.29
C LEU A 64 5.82 -8.58 -0.46
N VAL A 65 5.71 -7.87 0.64
CA VAL A 65 4.48 -7.83 1.45
C VAL A 65 3.91 -6.42 1.43
N VAL A 66 2.65 -6.29 1.03
CA VAL A 66 1.91 -5.01 1.09
C VAL A 66 1.10 -4.97 2.37
N LEU A 67 1.32 -3.96 3.19
CA LEU A 67 0.59 -3.70 4.42
C LEU A 67 -0.55 -2.71 4.12
N ALA A 68 -1.73 -3.25 3.73
CA ALA A 68 -2.92 -2.49 3.34
C ALA A 68 -4.06 -2.62 4.36
N VAL A 69 -3.74 -2.90 5.61
CA VAL A 69 -4.71 -2.97 6.71
C VAL A 69 -5.06 -1.57 7.23
N LYS A 70 -6.14 -1.46 8.00
CA LYS A 70 -6.46 -0.21 8.67
C LYS A 70 -5.34 0.20 9.62
N ALA A 71 -5.14 1.50 9.78
CA ALA A 71 -4.04 2.07 10.56
C ALA A 71 -3.99 1.57 12.02
N ASP A 72 -5.14 1.42 12.66
CA ASP A 72 -5.28 0.90 14.02
C ASP A 72 -4.81 -0.55 14.18
N ALA A 73 -4.87 -1.34 13.11
CA ALA A 73 -4.43 -2.73 13.08
C ALA A 73 -3.02 -2.92 12.48
N ALA A 74 -2.41 -1.90 11.89
CA ALA A 74 -1.22 -2.05 11.06
C ALA A 74 0.00 -2.58 11.85
N LEU A 75 0.31 -1.97 12.98
CA LEU A 75 1.46 -2.39 13.79
C LEU A 75 1.26 -3.77 14.41
N ASP A 76 0.05 -4.09 14.86
CA ASP A 76 -0.23 -5.40 15.43
C ASP A 76 -0.20 -6.49 14.36
N THR A 77 -0.68 -6.18 13.14
CA THR A 77 -0.55 -7.09 12.01
C THR A 77 0.92 -7.31 11.65
N ALA A 78 1.72 -6.24 11.55
CA ALA A 78 3.15 -6.35 11.25
C ALA A 78 3.91 -7.18 12.30
N ARG A 79 3.66 -6.93 13.60
CA ARG A 79 4.24 -7.74 14.70
C ARG A 79 3.83 -9.21 14.62
N GLY A 80 2.54 -9.46 14.36
CA GLY A 80 2.00 -10.81 14.29
C GLY A 80 2.62 -11.67 13.19
N VAL A 81 3.09 -11.06 12.11
CA VAL A 81 3.71 -11.78 10.97
C VAL A 81 5.24 -11.68 10.95
N ALA A 82 5.87 -10.88 11.82
CA ALA A 82 7.30 -10.55 11.76
C ALA A 82 8.20 -11.80 11.70
N GLY A 83 7.87 -12.84 12.46
CA GLY A 83 8.63 -14.11 12.45
C GLY A 83 8.55 -14.87 11.13
N ALA A 84 7.39 -14.89 10.49
CA ALA A 84 7.17 -15.55 9.20
C ALA A 84 7.66 -14.70 8.01
N LEU A 85 7.63 -13.38 8.17
CA LEU A 85 8.07 -12.38 7.21
C LEU A 85 9.60 -12.42 6.99
N GLY A 86 10.37 -12.64 8.06
CA GLY A 86 11.83 -12.58 7.98
C GLY A 86 12.31 -11.20 7.51
N THR A 87 13.17 -11.20 6.47
CA THR A 87 13.74 -9.98 5.88
C THR A 87 13.03 -9.53 4.59
N THR A 88 11.87 -10.08 4.30
CA THR A 88 11.08 -9.69 3.11
C THR A 88 10.70 -8.21 3.17
N PRO A 89 10.85 -7.44 2.08
CA PRO A 89 10.44 -6.05 2.02
C PRO A 89 8.95 -5.85 2.30
N VAL A 90 8.62 -4.74 2.97
CA VAL A 90 7.23 -4.34 3.27
C VAL A 90 6.92 -3.01 2.61
N LEU A 91 5.89 -2.98 1.76
CA LEU A 91 5.27 -1.76 1.26
C LEU A 91 4.14 -1.35 2.21
N SER A 92 4.33 -0.26 2.94
CA SER A 92 3.31 0.36 3.78
C SER A 92 2.48 1.34 2.96
N VAL A 93 1.20 1.05 2.81
CA VAL A 93 0.21 1.95 2.17
C VAL A 93 -0.83 2.45 3.18
N ALA A 94 -0.72 2.04 4.42
CA ALA A 94 -1.63 2.42 5.49
C ALA A 94 -1.37 3.85 5.97
N THR A 95 -2.44 4.59 6.24
CA THR A 95 -2.38 5.95 6.78
C THR A 95 -3.30 6.09 7.97
N ALA A 96 -2.77 6.62 9.07
CA ALA A 96 -3.57 6.98 10.23
C ALA A 96 -4.28 8.32 9.97
N ILE A 97 -5.58 8.27 9.63
CA ILE A 97 -6.40 9.48 9.46
C ILE A 97 -7.43 9.53 10.56
N GLU A 98 -7.50 10.66 11.24
CA GLU A 98 -8.58 11.00 12.15
C GLU A 98 -9.48 12.08 11.53
N PHE A 99 -10.76 12.06 11.86
CA PHE A 99 -11.71 13.04 11.37
C PHE A 99 -12.20 13.92 12.52
N ALA A 100 -11.84 15.20 12.48
CA ALA A 100 -12.36 16.21 13.39
C ALA A 100 -13.24 17.20 12.62
N LYS A 101 -14.49 17.37 13.06
CA LYS A 101 -15.47 18.26 12.40
C LYS A 101 -15.60 18.02 10.89
N GLY A 102 -15.45 16.76 10.46
CA GLY A 102 -15.56 16.37 9.05
C GLY A 102 -14.29 16.58 8.20
N VAL A 103 -13.20 17.06 8.79
CA VAL A 103 -11.90 17.23 8.13
C VAL A 103 -10.99 16.07 8.53
N GLY A 104 -10.41 15.40 7.52
CA GLY A 104 -9.38 14.37 7.73
C GLY A 104 -8.03 15.01 8.04
N MET A 105 -7.35 14.51 9.04
CA MET A 105 -6.01 14.96 9.45
C MET A 105 -5.21 13.78 9.98
N LEU A 106 -3.88 13.93 10.00
CA LEU A 106 -3.05 12.98 10.72
C LEU A 106 -3.17 13.22 12.23
N PRO A 107 -3.24 12.15 13.04
CA PRO A 107 -3.22 12.32 14.48
C PRO A 107 -1.89 12.96 14.92
N ASP A 108 -1.98 13.87 15.89
CA ASP A 108 -0.87 14.43 16.64
C ASP A 108 -0.97 13.88 18.06
N PRO A 109 -0.06 13.09 18.55
CA PRO A 109 1.22 13.63 19.05
C PRO A 109 2.47 12.91 18.54
N ASP A 110 2.36 11.83 17.81
CA ASP A 110 3.54 11.12 17.30
C ASP A 110 3.94 11.68 15.94
N ALA A 111 5.06 12.38 15.86
CA ALA A 111 5.58 12.96 14.62
C ALA A 111 6.06 11.90 13.60
N ARG A 112 6.18 10.62 13.99
CA ARG A 112 6.63 9.53 13.11
C ARG A 112 5.46 8.97 12.31
N SER A 113 5.75 8.65 11.04
CA SER A 113 4.83 7.95 10.16
C SER A 113 4.51 6.53 10.64
N LEU A 114 3.41 5.97 10.16
CA LEU A 114 3.08 4.56 10.39
C LEU A 114 4.11 3.63 9.75
N ALA A 115 4.66 4.02 8.59
CA ALA A 115 5.73 3.28 7.92
C ALA A 115 7.02 3.23 8.75
N GLU A 116 7.48 4.35 9.34
CA GLU A 116 8.64 4.38 10.24
C GLU A 116 8.42 3.51 11.48
N ARG A 117 7.21 3.54 12.05
CA ARG A 117 6.84 2.71 13.20
C ARG A 117 6.74 1.21 12.81
N THR A 118 6.38 0.92 11.57
CA THR A 118 6.41 -0.44 11.04
C THR A 118 7.86 -0.95 10.93
N ALA A 119 8.81 -0.09 10.53
CA ALA A 119 10.22 -0.43 10.46
C ALA A 119 10.84 -0.78 11.83
N ASP A 120 10.26 -0.32 12.95
CA ASP A 120 10.71 -0.70 14.28
C ASP A 120 10.31 -2.15 14.67
N VAL A 121 9.37 -2.77 13.96
CA VAL A 121 8.78 -4.05 14.37
C VAL A 121 9.00 -5.19 13.35
N VAL A 122 9.54 -4.90 12.17
CA VAL A 122 9.91 -5.89 11.16
C VAL A 122 11.42 -5.86 10.90
N ALA A 123 12.01 -6.98 10.47
CA ALA A 123 13.45 -7.07 10.20
C ALA A 123 13.81 -6.67 8.75
N GLY A 124 12.86 -6.76 7.82
CA GLY A 124 13.04 -6.39 6.42
C GLY A 124 12.90 -4.89 6.19
N PRO A 125 13.34 -4.38 5.02
CA PRO A 125 13.19 -2.98 4.66
C PRO A 125 11.72 -2.59 4.54
N VAL A 126 11.39 -1.37 5.00
CA VAL A 126 10.06 -0.78 4.84
C VAL A 126 10.11 0.35 3.82
N ILE A 127 9.21 0.28 2.87
CA ILE A 127 8.99 1.28 1.84
C ILE A 127 7.58 1.85 2.04
N ALA A 128 7.42 3.14 1.91
CA ALA A 128 6.11 3.79 1.97
C ALA A 128 5.74 4.35 0.60
N GLY A 129 4.48 4.20 0.18
CA GLY A 129 4.06 4.69 -1.13
C GLY A 129 2.57 4.57 -1.39
N LEU A 130 2.14 5.04 -2.56
CA LEU A 130 0.76 4.95 -3.07
C LEU A 130 -0.29 5.75 -2.25
N HIS A 131 0.15 6.64 -1.37
CA HIS A 131 -0.71 7.39 -0.44
C HIS A 131 -1.61 8.42 -1.13
N SER A 132 -1.33 8.78 -2.38
CA SER A 132 -2.13 9.70 -3.18
C SER A 132 -3.24 9.02 -3.98
N ILE A 133 -3.22 7.69 -4.09
CA ILE A 133 -4.13 6.94 -4.97
C ILE A 133 -5.40 6.57 -4.21
N ALA A 134 -6.55 6.87 -4.79
CA ALA A 134 -7.84 6.42 -4.26
C ALA A 134 -8.12 4.97 -4.71
N ALA A 135 -8.70 4.14 -3.81
CA ALA A 135 -9.06 2.76 -4.16
C ALA A 135 -9.95 2.68 -5.41
N ALA A 136 -10.94 3.58 -5.52
CA ALA A 136 -11.84 3.62 -6.66
C ALA A 136 -11.12 3.87 -8.01
N ASN A 137 -10.00 4.60 -7.99
CA ASN A 137 -9.22 4.84 -9.20
C ASN A 137 -8.50 3.57 -9.68
N LEU A 138 -8.09 2.70 -8.76
CA LEU A 138 -7.45 1.43 -9.08
C LEU A 138 -8.43 0.37 -9.60
N ASP A 139 -9.69 0.41 -9.16
CA ASP A 139 -10.72 -0.57 -9.55
C ASP A 139 -11.11 -0.47 -11.04
N GLU A 140 -11.03 0.74 -11.63
CA GLU A 140 -11.51 0.98 -13.01
C GLU A 140 -10.41 0.82 -14.05
N ALA A 141 -9.24 1.42 -13.82
CA ALA A 141 -8.10 1.42 -14.74
C ALA A 141 -6.82 1.86 -14.03
N ALA A 142 -5.70 1.91 -14.76
CA ALA A 142 -4.50 2.62 -14.29
C ALA A 142 -4.80 4.13 -14.23
N PRO A 143 -4.82 4.76 -13.03
CA PRO A 143 -5.18 6.16 -12.92
C PRO A 143 -4.14 7.07 -13.54
N ASP A 144 -4.59 8.15 -14.22
CA ASP A 144 -3.72 9.16 -14.83
C ASP A 144 -3.20 10.14 -13.77
N GLU A 145 -2.42 9.63 -12.84
CA GLU A 145 -1.82 10.36 -11.72
C GLU A 145 -0.40 9.87 -11.45
N ASP A 146 0.42 10.72 -10.82
CA ASP A 146 1.73 10.31 -10.32
C ASP A 146 1.57 9.67 -8.94
N THR A 147 2.46 8.75 -8.61
CA THR A 147 2.57 8.19 -7.26
C THR A 147 3.96 8.40 -6.69
N LEU A 148 4.02 8.55 -5.37
CA LEU A 148 5.27 8.79 -4.65
C LEU A 148 5.64 7.58 -3.82
N VAL A 149 6.94 7.27 -3.81
CA VAL A 149 7.51 6.15 -3.06
C VAL A 149 8.73 6.66 -2.29
N CYS A 150 8.87 6.29 -1.03
CA CYS A 150 10.06 6.61 -0.22
C CYS A 150 10.51 5.40 0.60
N GLY A 151 11.81 5.34 0.92
CA GLY A 151 12.41 4.26 1.68
C GLY A 151 13.92 4.39 1.72
N ASP A 152 14.56 3.69 2.66
CA ASP A 152 16.01 3.79 2.86
C ASP A 152 16.78 2.68 2.12
N ASP A 153 16.18 1.53 1.89
CA ASP A 153 16.79 0.45 1.12
C ASP A 153 16.59 0.67 -0.39
N ALA A 154 17.69 0.83 -1.11
CA ALA A 154 17.66 1.17 -2.53
C ALA A 154 17.04 0.06 -3.39
N ALA A 155 17.33 -1.21 -3.09
CA ALA A 155 16.83 -2.34 -3.90
C ALA A 155 15.33 -2.55 -3.69
N ALA A 156 14.87 -2.49 -2.43
CA ALA A 156 13.44 -2.60 -2.13
C ALA A 156 12.65 -1.39 -2.66
N LYS A 157 13.23 -0.19 -2.62
CA LYS A 157 12.59 1.01 -3.18
C LYS A 157 12.45 0.93 -4.70
N GLU A 158 13.50 0.49 -5.40
CA GLU A 158 13.45 0.30 -6.85
C GLU A 158 12.38 -0.73 -7.25
N LEU A 159 12.31 -1.87 -6.54
CA LEU A 159 11.26 -2.86 -6.73
C LEU A 159 9.86 -2.23 -6.59
N VAL A 160 9.65 -1.43 -5.56
CA VAL A 160 8.34 -0.78 -5.33
C VAL A 160 8.07 0.30 -6.38
N LEU A 161 9.08 1.07 -6.82
CA LEU A 161 8.92 2.05 -7.90
C LEU A 161 8.49 1.39 -9.21
N GLU A 162 9.13 0.27 -9.59
CA GLU A 162 8.74 -0.49 -10.77
C GLU A 162 7.27 -0.97 -10.68
N LEU A 163 6.89 -1.56 -9.54
CA LEU A 163 5.51 -2.02 -9.32
C LEU A 163 4.50 -0.88 -9.32
N ALA A 164 4.83 0.23 -8.66
CA ALA A 164 3.99 1.41 -8.59
C ALA A 164 3.77 2.04 -9.97
N GLY A 165 4.82 2.06 -10.81
CA GLY A 165 4.73 2.52 -12.19
C GLY A 165 3.81 1.68 -13.08
N LYS A 166 3.61 0.39 -12.75
CA LYS A 166 2.64 -0.47 -13.45
C LYS A 166 1.20 -0.25 -12.98
N LEU A 167 1.01 0.32 -11.80
CA LEU A 167 -0.33 0.59 -11.25
C LEU A 167 -0.95 1.90 -11.76
N VAL A 168 -0.14 2.86 -12.20
CA VAL A 168 -0.60 4.18 -12.65
C VAL A 168 -0.24 4.40 -14.12
N ALA A 169 -1.00 5.24 -14.82
CA ALA A 169 -0.65 5.72 -16.16
C ALA A 169 0.31 6.93 -16.11
N GLY A 170 0.45 7.56 -14.94
CA GLY A 170 1.46 8.58 -14.66
C GLY A 170 2.81 7.97 -14.27
N ARG A 171 3.55 8.67 -13.42
CA ARG A 171 4.89 8.29 -12.99
C ARG A 171 4.91 7.77 -11.57
N ALA A 172 5.79 6.81 -11.28
CA ALA A 172 6.21 6.48 -9.93
C ALA A 172 7.51 7.25 -9.64
N LEU A 173 7.51 8.09 -8.62
CA LEU A 173 8.60 9.02 -8.31
C LEU A 173 9.22 8.71 -6.95
N ASP A 174 10.55 8.69 -6.90
CA ASP A 174 11.30 8.57 -5.64
C ASP A 174 11.17 9.86 -4.83
N ALA A 175 10.53 9.77 -3.68
CA ALA A 175 10.33 10.86 -2.72
C ALA A 175 11.41 10.88 -1.60
N GLY A 176 12.49 10.13 -1.77
CA GLY A 176 13.64 10.14 -0.87
C GLY A 176 13.61 9.08 0.24
N PRO A 177 14.16 9.38 1.42
CA PRO A 177 14.29 8.43 2.51
C PRO A 177 12.94 8.12 3.19
N LEU A 178 12.89 7.06 4.01
CA LEU A 178 11.69 6.67 4.75
C LEU A 178 11.13 7.80 5.64
N ALA A 179 11.98 8.71 6.10
CA ALA A 179 11.57 9.91 6.83
C ALA A 179 10.56 10.80 6.05
N SER A 180 10.51 10.69 4.71
CA SER A 180 9.49 11.36 3.89
C SER A 180 8.09 10.75 4.04
N ALA A 181 7.96 9.55 4.60
CA ALA A 181 6.68 8.83 4.70
C ALA A 181 5.61 9.63 5.46
N ARG A 182 5.99 10.42 6.47
CA ARG A 182 5.05 11.28 7.20
C ARG A 182 4.35 12.28 6.28
N ALA A 183 5.08 12.87 5.34
CA ALA A 183 4.51 13.80 4.36
C ALA A 183 3.59 13.07 3.37
N LEU A 184 3.96 11.87 2.92
CA LEU A 184 3.15 11.05 2.04
C LEU A 184 1.84 10.63 2.72
N GLU A 185 1.88 10.18 3.96
CA GLU A 185 0.69 9.89 4.76
C GLU A 185 -0.19 11.14 4.92
N GLY A 186 0.40 12.31 5.15
CA GLY A 186 -0.30 13.58 5.20
C GLY A 186 -1.02 13.94 3.90
N MET A 187 -0.46 13.56 2.77
CA MET A 187 -1.08 13.76 1.46
C MET A 187 -2.41 12.99 1.33
N THR A 188 -2.52 11.78 1.91
CA THR A 188 -3.80 11.06 1.95
C THR A 188 -4.89 11.89 2.63
N ALA A 189 -4.58 12.57 3.73
CA ALA A 189 -5.56 13.43 4.41
C ALA A 189 -6.00 14.61 3.52
N VAL A 190 -5.06 15.22 2.79
CA VAL A 190 -5.37 16.30 1.82
C VAL A 190 -6.28 15.78 0.71
N ILE A 191 -5.94 14.65 0.08
CA ILE A 191 -6.73 14.04 -1.01
C ILE A 191 -8.14 13.67 -0.52
N VAL A 192 -8.25 13.05 0.66
CA VAL A 192 -9.56 12.72 1.24
C VAL A 192 -10.41 13.97 1.46
N ASN A 193 -9.82 15.07 1.93
CA ASN A 193 -10.54 16.34 2.10
C ASN A 193 -10.99 16.94 0.78
N LEU A 194 -10.14 16.89 -0.26
CA LEU A 194 -10.49 17.32 -1.62
C LEU A 194 -11.66 16.47 -2.17
N ASN A 195 -11.55 15.14 -2.07
CA ASN A 195 -12.58 14.23 -2.55
C ASN A 195 -13.94 14.48 -1.89
N ARG A 196 -13.95 14.72 -0.57
CA ARG A 196 -15.18 15.05 0.15
C ARG A 196 -15.76 16.39 -0.28
N ARG A 197 -14.90 17.40 -0.47
CA ARG A 197 -15.33 18.76 -0.84
C ARG A 197 -15.87 18.82 -2.26
N TYR A 198 -15.19 18.17 -3.20
CA TYR A 198 -15.50 18.26 -4.63
C TYR A 198 -16.29 17.05 -5.15
N LYS A 199 -16.57 16.05 -4.29
CA LYS A 199 -17.25 14.80 -4.66
C LYS A 199 -16.56 14.10 -5.84
N ALA A 200 -15.25 13.95 -5.75
CA ALA A 200 -14.37 13.43 -6.79
C ALA A 200 -13.45 12.33 -6.25
N HIS A 201 -12.67 11.74 -7.13
CA HIS A 201 -11.56 10.85 -6.81
C HIS A 201 -10.27 11.51 -7.32
N ALA A 202 -9.80 12.54 -6.60
CA ALA A 202 -8.61 13.29 -6.96
C ALA A 202 -7.34 12.47 -6.74
N GLY A 203 -6.39 12.63 -7.64
CA GLY A 203 -5.01 12.20 -7.54
C GLY A 203 -4.05 13.38 -7.60
N ILE A 204 -2.77 13.14 -7.80
CA ILE A 204 -1.75 14.17 -7.94
C ILE A 204 -0.99 14.05 -9.26
N ARG A 205 -0.51 15.18 -9.75
CA ARG A 205 0.48 15.27 -10.82
C ARG A 205 1.59 16.21 -10.37
N ILE A 206 2.85 15.79 -10.50
CA ILE A 206 4.02 16.59 -10.17
C ILE A 206 4.54 17.25 -11.43
N SER A 207 4.43 18.57 -11.51
CA SER A 207 4.94 19.36 -12.65
C SER A 207 6.40 19.79 -12.44
N GLY A 208 7.10 20.08 -13.56
CA GLY A 208 8.44 20.64 -13.51
C GLY A 208 9.59 19.65 -13.33
N LEU A 209 9.29 18.36 -13.32
CA LEU A 209 10.32 17.32 -13.41
C LEU A 209 10.57 16.98 -14.90
N PRO A 210 11.82 16.59 -15.27
CA PRO A 210 12.09 16.09 -16.60
C PRO A 210 11.25 14.82 -16.86
N ASP A 211 10.89 14.63 -18.13
CA ASP A 211 10.35 13.35 -18.58
C ASP A 211 11.46 12.29 -18.41
N GLY A 212 11.16 11.19 -17.71
CA GLY A 212 12.11 10.10 -17.40
C GLY A 212 12.43 9.27 -18.62
#